data_9d101622e8d498e812142bcf3f2e29d1
#
_entry.id   9d101622e8d498e812142bcf3f2e29d1
#
_cell.length_a   1.000
_cell.length_b   1.000
_cell.length_c   1.000
_cell.angle_alpha   90.00
_cell.angle_beta   90.00
_cell.angle_gamma   90.00
#
_symmetry.space_group_name_H-M   'P 1'
#
loop_
_entity.id
_entity.type
_entity.pdbx_description
1 polymer ?
#
loop_
_entity_poly.entity_id
_entity_poly.type
_entity_poly.pdbx_seq_one_letter_code
_entity_poly.pdbx_strand_id
1 'polypeptide(L)'
;EALIKNILTIGALIFVYRHVKKSMQSKLSFLSIQFLSLMLLVFTFLPVQSSSSNNKIISSFSEYVDKDININDGSKILCFFEPGCSKCEEVAVSLKKLSETIDEFPEVHIIFSQNESEKIPNFFKNVGKKFSYQTFEHYNEDEEVNSFLEILGFDYTPPAVIYLKDGNQLRFFDYTEGNKFSEKEMKRIFEIK
;
A
#
# COMPACT_ATOMS: atom_id res chain seq x y z
N GLU A 1 -6.80 -31.05 -6.62
CA GLU A 1 -6.96 -30.65 -5.20
C GLU A 1 -8.26 -29.89 -4.94
N ALA A 2 -8.61 -28.88 -5.75
CA ALA A 2 -9.85 -28.09 -5.58
C ALA A 2 -11.11 -28.95 -5.69
N LEU A 3 -11.15 -29.91 -6.61
CA LEU A 3 -12.30 -30.78 -6.84
C LEU A 3 -12.58 -31.69 -5.62
N ILE A 4 -11.53 -32.24 -5.01
CA ILE A 4 -11.63 -33.11 -3.82
C ILE A 4 -12.14 -32.32 -2.60
N LYS A 5 -11.63 -31.09 -2.41
CA LYS A 5 -12.08 -30.16 -1.35
C LYS A 5 -13.57 -29.84 -1.52
N ASN A 6 -14.01 -29.54 -2.75
CA ASN A 6 -15.41 -29.24 -3.03
C ASN A 6 -16.34 -30.45 -2.76
N ILE A 7 -15.94 -31.67 -3.13
CA ILE A 7 -16.71 -32.88 -2.88
C ILE A 7 -16.83 -33.13 -1.37
N LEU A 8 -15.75 -32.98 -0.61
CA LEU A 8 -15.77 -33.12 0.85
C LEU A 8 -16.66 -32.07 1.52
N THR A 9 -16.65 -30.85 1.04
CA THR A 9 -17.50 -29.78 1.57
C THR A 9 -18.98 -30.03 1.30
N ILE A 10 -19.32 -30.49 0.09
CA ILE A 10 -20.70 -30.86 -0.26
C ILE A 10 -21.15 -32.06 0.57
N GLY A 11 -20.30 -33.07 0.78
CA GLY A 11 -20.59 -34.23 1.64
C GLY A 11 -20.87 -33.84 3.10
N ALA A 12 -20.04 -32.92 3.64
CA ALA A 12 -20.22 -32.39 4.99
C ALA A 12 -21.54 -31.60 5.13
N LEU A 13 -21.88 -30.75 4.13
CA LEU A 13 -23.14 -30.01 4.11
C LEU A 13 -24.38 -30.94 4.07
N ILE A 14 -24.35 -32.00 3.27
CA ILE A 14 -25.43 -32.99 3.19
C ILE A 14 -25.57 -33.76 4.52
N PHE A 15 -24.42 -34.09 5.15
CA PHE A 15 -24.42 -34.76 6.45
C PHE A 15 -25.03 -33.88 7.54
N VAL A 16 -24.61 -32.62 7.63
CA VAL A 16 -25.16 -31.63 8.59
C VAL A 16 -26.65 -31.42 8.34
N TYR A 17 -27.06 -31.23 7.09
CA TYR A 17 -28.48 -31.05 6.73
C TYR A 17 -29.36 -32.24 7.17
N ARG A 18 -28.90 -33.48 6.95
CA ARG A 18 -29.61 -34.68 7.37
C ARG A 18 -29.72 -34.84 8.89
N HIS A 19 -28.66 -34.46 9.62
CA HIS A 19 -28.63 -34.60 11.08
C HIS A 19 -29.49 -33.52 11.76
N VAL A 20 -29.46 -32.32 11.23
CA VAL A 20 -30.20 -31.17 11.76
C VAL A 20 -31.70 -31.28 11.52
N LYS A 21 -32.13 -31.82 10.37
CA LYS A 21 -33.55 -32.03 10.08
C LYS A 21 -34.26 -32.90 11.12
N LYS A 22 -33.50 -33.74 11.87
CA LYS A 22 -34.03 -34.64 12.88
C LYS A 22 -34.16 -34.01 14.28
N SER A 23 -33.55 -32.86 14.53
CA SER A 23 -33.40 -32.26 15.87
C SER A 23 -34.04 -30.88 16.05
N MET A 24 -34.56 -30.22 15.00
CA MET A 24 -34.88 -28.79 15.09
C MET A 24 -36.36 -28.49 15.28
N GLN A 25 -36.70 -28.04 16.49
CA GLN A 25 -38.00 -27.42 16.83
C GLN A 25 -37.99 -25.88 16.89
N SER A 26 -36.88 -25.17 16.56
CA SER A 26 -36.87 -23.70 16.61
C SER A 26 -36.46 -23.06 15.29
N LYS A 27 -37.25 -22.08 14.82
CA LYS A 27 -36.99 -21.29 13.62
C LYS A 27 -35.64 -20.53 13.66
N LEU A 28 -35.16 -20.20 14.86
CA LEU A 28 -33.94 -19.46 15.08
C LEU A 28 -32.66 -20.26 14.75
N SER A 29 -32.65 -21.53 15.13
CA SER A 29 -31.55 -22.44 14.85
C SER A 29 -31.46 -22.78 13.36
N PHE A 30 -32.57 -22.80 12.65
CA PHE A 30 -32.59 -23.00 11.20
C PHE A 30 -31.95 -21.83 10.44
N LEU A 31 -32.26 -20.59 10.84
CA LEU A 31 -31.65 -19.36 10.29
C LEU A 31 -30.15 -19.30 10.53
N SER A 32 -29.70 -19.68 11.74
CA SER A 32 -28.25 -19.68 12.07
C SER A 32 -27.46 -20.68 11.21
N ILE A 33 -28.03 -21.83 10.94
CA ILE A 33 -27.38 -22.88 10.12
C ILE A 33 -27.35 -22.45 8.64
N GLN A 34 -28.42 -21.84 8.14
CA GLN A 34 -28.42 -21.28 6.78
C GLN A 34 -27.37 -20.18 6.62
N PHE A 35 -27.26 -19.29 7.60
CA PHE A 35 -26.24 -18.24 7.57
C PHE A 35 -24.82 -18.81 7.62
N LEU A 36 -24.56 -19.79 8.48
CA LEU A 36 -23.26 -20.46 8.57
C LEU A 36 -22.91 -21.20 7.27
N SER A 37 -23.90 -21.87 6.66
CA SER A 37 -23.75 -22.56 5.38
C SER A 37 -23.43 -21.58 4.25
N LEU A 38 -24.12 -20.43 4.21
CA LEU A 38 -23.88 -19.39 3.22
C LEU A 38 -22.47 -18.76 3.39
N MET A 39 -22.06 -18.48 4.63
CA MET A 39 -20.71 -18.01 4.95
C MET A 39 -19.63 -18.99 4.49
N LEU A 40 -19.82 -20.28 4.76
CA LEU A 40 -18.90 -21.34 4.36
C LEU A 40 -18.81 -21.45 2.83
N LEU A 41 -19.93 -21.29 2.14
CA LEU A 41 -20.01 -21.27 0.68
C LEU A 41 -19.30 -20.04 0.09
N VAL A 42 -19.49 -18.87 0.68
CA VAL A 42 -18.79 -17.65 0.30
C VAL A 42 -17.28 -17.80 0.47
N PHE A 43 -16.80 -18.32 1.62
CA PHE A 43 -15.37 -18.55 1.86
C PHE A 43 -14.75 -19.64 0.96
N THR A 44 -15.55 -20.60 0.47
CA THR A 44 -15.03 -21.64 -0.44
C THR A 44 -15.02 -21.18 -1.90
N PHE A 45 -15.90 -20.26 -2.29
CA PHE A 45 -15.99 -19.77 -3.67
C PHE A 45 -15.31 -18.42 -3.89
N LEU A 46 -15.15 -17.61 -2.86
CA LEU A 46 -14.24 -16.46 -2.97
C LEU A 46 -12.81 -17.04 -2.88
N PRO A 47 -12.04 -16.98 -3.97
CA PRO A 47 -10.63 -17.31 -3.85
C PRO A 47 -10.04 -16.31 -2.85
N VAL A 48 -9.70 -16.79 -1.65
CA VAL A 48 -8.68 -16.12 -0.87
C VAL A 48 -7.45 -16.22 -1.77
N GLN A 49 -7.19 -15.18 -2.54
CA GLN A 49 -5.98 -15.06 -3.32
C GLN A 49 -4.83 -15.01 -2.32
N SER A 50 -4.39 -16.20 -1.91
CA SER A 50 -3.00 -16.34 -1.51
C SER A 50 -2.23 -16.07 -2.80
N SER A 51 -1.64 -14.90 -2.87
CA SER A 51 -0.87 -14.38 -4.00
C SER A 51 0.40 -15.22 -4.19
N SER A 52 0.22 -16.45 -4.67
CA SER A 52 1.29 -17.32 -5.19
C SER A 52 1.03 -17.58 -6.67
N SER A 53 0.66 -16.54 -7.38
CA SER A 53 0.62 -16.54 -8.83
C SER A 53 1.78 -15.67 -9.31
N ASN A 54 2.54 -16.12 -10.29
CA ASN A 54 3.57 -15.36 -11.01
C ASN A 54 3.00 -14.13 -11.76
N ASN A 55 1.83 -13.65 -11.39
CA ASN A 55 1.30 -12.41 -11.90
C ASN A 55 2.04 -11.26 -11.22
N LYS A 56 2.87 -10.57 -11.99
CA LYS A 56 3.53 -9.34 -11.55
C LYS A 56 2.46 -8.39 -11.01
N ILE A 57 2.56 -8.05 -9.74
CA ILE A 57 1.66 -7.08 -9.11
C ILE A 57 2.01 -5.71 -9.68
N ILE A 58 0.99 -5.02 -10.18
CA ILE A 58 1.14 -3.64 -10.65
C ILE A 58 0.64 -2.75 -9.52
N SER A 59 1.52 -1.90 -9.00
CA SER A 59 1.16 -0.91 -7.98
C SER A 59 0.16 0.10 -8.54
N SER A 60 -0.81 0.50 -7.73
CA SER A 60 -1.75 1.59 -8.05
C SER A 60 -1.03 2.92 -8.32
N PHE A 61 0.19 3.08 -7.80
CA PHE A 61 1.01 4.28 -8.05
C PHE A 61 1.69 4.28 -9.42
N SER A 62 1.62 3.19 -10.18
CA SER A 62 2.31 3.08 -11.49
C SER A 62 1.80 4.06 -12.55
N GLU A 63 0.57 4.55 -12.39
CA GLU A 63 -0.02 5.55 -13.29
C GLU A 63 0.50 6.98 -13.01
N TYR A 64 1.05 7.21 -11.81
CA TYR A 64 1.55 8.51 -11.36
C TYR A 64 3.07 8.64 -11.41
N VAL A 65 3.77 7.58 -11.82
CA VAL A 65 5.23 7.53 -11.89
C VAL A 65 5.65 7.43 -13.35
N ASP A 66 6.70 8.17 -13.72
CA ASP A 66 7.25 8.13 -15.07
C ASP A 66 7.57 6.70 -15.51
N LYS A 67 7.26 6.39 -16.78
CA LYS A 67 7.39 5.03 -17.35
C LYS A 67 8.80 4.45 -17.28
N ASP A 68 9.80 5.32 -17.15
CA ASP A 68 11.20 4.92 -17.02
C ASP A 68 11.52 4.38 -15.62
N ILE A 69 10.62 4.58 -14.65
CA ILE A 69 10.81 4.15 -13.27
C ILE A 69 9.93 2.94 -12.99
N ASN A 70 10.57 1.79 -12.88
CA ASN A 70 9.89 0.54 -12.59
C ASN A 70 9.68 0.36 -11.08
N ILE A 71 8.54 0.78 -10.56
CA ILE A 71 8.19 0.61 -9.14
C ILE A 71 7.60 -0.76 -8.81
N ASN A 72 7.38 -1.61 -9.82
CA ASN A 72 6.79 -2.95 -9.67
C ASN A 72 7.85 -4.05 -9.57
N ASP A 73 9.12 -3.67 -9.38
CA ASP A 73 10.23 -4.61 -9.28
C ASP A 73 11.22 -4.16 -8.21
N GLY A 74 11.56 -5.08 -7.32
CA GLY A 74 12.45 -4.81 -6.19
C GLY A 74 11.85 -3.91 -5.12
N SER A 75 12.74 -3.31 -4.32
CA SER A 75 12.36 -2.41 -3.22
C SER A 75 12.48 -0.96 -3.65
N LYS A 76 11.43 -0.18 -3.47
CA LYS A 76 11.36 1.25 -3.84
C LYS A 76 10.76 2.08 -2.71
N ILE A 77 11.19 3.32 -2.60
CA ILE A 77 10.59 4.33 -1.71
C ILE A 77 10.05 5.45 -2.59
N LEU A 78 8.74 5.64 -2.59
CA LEU A 78 8.10 6.80 -3.21
C LEU A 78 7.86 7.86 -2.15
N CYS A 79 8.20 9.11 -2.47
CA CYS A 79 7.97 10.27 -1.61
C CYS A 79 7.11 11.28 -2.35
N PHE A 80 6.03 11.71 -1.73
CA PHE A 80 5.20 12.80 -2.23
C PHE A 80 5.47 14.04 -1.40
N PHE A 81 6.22 14.97 -1.96
CA PHE A 81 6.78 16.13 -1.28
C PHE A 81 6.38 17.44 -1.95
N GLU A 82 6.27 18.47 -1.14
CA GLU A 82 6.17 19.85 -1.60
C GLU A 82 7.54 20.52 -1.55
N PRO A 83 8.00 21.21 -2.62
CA PRO A 83 9.36 21.75 -2.69
C PRO A 83 9.70 22.76 -1.58
N GLY A 84 8.70 23.52 -1.10
CA GLY A 84 8.84 24.49 -0.01
C GLY A 84 8.63 23.94 1.40
N CYS A 85 8.39 22.66 1.55
CA CYS A 85 8.04 22.03 2.82
C CYS A 85 9.28 21.67 3.64
N SER A 86 9.51 22.31 4.78
CA SER A 86 10.64 22.01 5.68
C SER A 86 10.59 20.59 6.24
N LYS A 87 9.40 20.03 6.46
CA LYS A 87 9.23 18.65 6.94
C LYS A 87 9.59 17.63 5.87
N CYS A 88 9.34 17.94 4.62
CA CYS A 88 9.78 17.13 3.50
C CYS A 88 11.32 17.11 3.39
N GLU A 89 11.97 18.26 3.61
CA GLU A 89 13.44 18.32 3.70
C GLU A 89 13.99 17.47 4.85
N GLU A 90 13.40 17.56 6.05
CA GLU A 90 13.80 16.74 7.21
C GLU A 90 13.73 15.24 6.89
N VAL A 91 12.65 14.79 6.26
CA VAL A 91 12.47 13.39 5.85
C VAL A 91 13.48 13.00 4.77
N ALA A 92 13.72 13.86 3.78
CA ALA A 92 14.72 13.60 2.74
C ALA A 92 16.15 13.49 3.31
N VAL A 93 16.51 14.31 4.32
CA VAL A 93 17.78 14.18 5.05
C VAL A 93 17.86 12.85 5.78
N SER A 94 16.78 12.40 6.40
CA SER A 94 16.71 11.11 7.07
C SER A 94 16.87 9.95 6.08
N LEU A 95 16.21 10.02 4.92
CA LEU A 95 16.36 9.02 3.84
C LEU A 95 17.80 8.99 3.30
N LYS A 96 18.45 10.16 3.15
CA LYS A 96 19.87 10.24 2.79
C LYS A 96 20.73 9.47 3.79
N LYS A 97 20.61 9.76 5.09
CA LYS A 97 21.37 9.07 6.14
C LYS A 97 21.14 7.56 6.11
N LEU A 98 19.90 7.11 5.94
CA LEU A 98 19.57 5.69 5.82
C LEU A 98 20.25 5.08 4.59
N SER A 99 20.24 5.76 3.46
CA SER A 99 20.90 5.29 2.23
C SER A 99 22.43 5.24 2.31
N GLU A 100 23.04 5.93 3.26
CA GLU A 100 24.47 5.90 3.53
C GLU A 100 24.87 4.84 4.56
N THR A 101 23.91 4.31 5.32
CA THR A 101 24.15 3.38 6.44
C THR A 101 23.62 1.98 6.23
N ILE A 102 22.72 1.78 5.27
CA ILE A 102 22.09 0.49 5.00
C ILE A 102 22.56 0.00 3.63
N ASP A 103 23.21 -1.15 3.62
CA ASP A 103 23.53 -1.85 2.38
C ASP A 103 22.23 -2.27 1.66
N GLU A 104 22.20 -2.16 0.33
CA GLU A 104 21.01 -2.45 -0.48
C GLU A 104 19.78 -1.60 -0.11
N PHE A 105 20.00 -0.34 0.30
CA PHE A 105 18.89 0.57 0.58
C PHE A 105 18.03 0.77 -0.67
N PRO A 106 16.69 0.77 -0.54
CA PRO A 106 15.79 0.94 -1.68
C PRO A 106 16.05 2.23 -2.45
N GLU A 107 15.84 2.19 -3.75
CA GLU A 107 15.87 3.39 -4.57
C GLU A 107 14.75 4.34 -4.15
N VAL A 108 15.13 5.60 -3.93
CA VAL A 108 14.20 6.67 -3.55
C VAL A 108 13.83 7.47 -4.77
N HIS A 109 12.54 7.60 -5.02
CA HIS A 109 11.98 8.46 -6.05
C HIS A 109 11.04 9.48 -5.42
N ILE A 110 11.28 10.77 -5.68
CA ILE A 110 10.49 11.87 -5.14
C ILE A 110 9.55 12.41 -6.23
N ILE A 111 8.28 12.46 -5.91
CA ILE A 111 7.26 13.11 -6.72
C ILE A 111 6.96 14.45 -6.05
N PHE A 112 7.37 15.52 -6.69
CA PHE A 112 7.09 16.86 -6.21
C PHE A 112 5.77 17.39 -6.76
N SER A 113 5.04 18.12 -5.95
CA SER A 113 3.98 18.98 -6.43
C SER A 113 4.58 20.02 -7.40
N GLN A 114 3.87 20.32 -8.48
CA GLN A 114 4.30 21.36 -9.44
C GLN A 114 4.35 22.75 -8.79
N ASN A 115 3.54 22.96 -7.76
CA ASN A 115 3.55 24.20 -6.99
C ASN A 115 4.95 24.43 -6.42
N GLU A 116 5.47 25.65 -6.60
CA GLU A 116 6.79 26.03 -6.10
C GLU A 116 7.96 25.22 -6.69
N SER A 117 7.82 24.68 -7.91
CA SER A 117 8.86 23.87 -8.57
C SER A 117 10.21 24.58 -8.69
N GLU A 118 10.23 25.92 -8.71
CA GLU A 118 11.44 26.72 -8.68
C GLU A 118 12.25 26.54 -7.39
N LYS A 119 11.66 26.00 -6.31
CA LYS A 119 12.35 25.71 -5.04
C LYS A 119 13.06 24.35 -5.03
N ILE A 120 12.81 23.46 -6.00
CA ILE A 120 13.42 22.12 -6.06
C ILE A 120 14.96 22.16 -6.00
N PRO A 121 15.67 23.07 -6.70
CA PRO A 121 17.12 23.16 -6.59
C PRO A 121 17.60 23.46 -5.16
N ASN A 122 16.90 24.36 -4.45
CA ASN A 122 17.21 24.70 -3.07
C ASN A 122 16.91 23.54 -2.12
N PHE A 123 15.80 22.81 -2.34
CA PHE A 123 15.48 21.60 -1.60
C PHE A 123 16.65 20.60 -1.63
N PHE A 124 17.14 20.24 -2.81
CA PHE A 124 18.26 19.30 -2.93
C PHE A 124 19.58 19.85 -2.39
N LYS A 125 19.81 21.17 -2.48
CA LYS A 125 20.95 21.82 -1.85
C LYS A 125 20.91 21.67 -0.32
N ASN A 126 19.74 21.86 0.30
CA ASN A 126 19.55 21.73 1.75
C ASN A 126 19.69 20.27 2.19
N VAL A 127 19.12 19.33 1.45
CA VAL A 127 19.24 17.89 1.71
C VAL A 127 20.69 17.40 1.53
N GLY A 128 21.46 18.02 0.64
CA GLY A 128 22.83 17.63 0.31
C GLY A 128 22.95 16.33 -0.48
N LYS A 129 21.85 15.87 -1.10
CA LYS A 129 21.80 14.73 -2.02
C LYS A 129 20.66 14.96 -3.02
N LYS A 130 20.93 14.71 -4.29
CA LYS A 130 19.89 14.71 -5.32
C LYS A 130 19.39 13.27 -5.50
N PHE A 131 18.13 13.05 -5.16
CA PHE A 131 17.41 11.82 -5.46
C PHE A 131 16.83 11.86 -6.87
N SER A 132 16.43 10.70 -7.39
CA SER A 132 15.55 10.63 -8.56
C SER A 132 14.25 11.36 -8.25
N TYR A 133 13.74 12.17 -9.17
CA TYR A 133 12.52 12.91 -8.95
C TYR A 133 11.78 13.23 -10.24
N GLN A 134 10.51 13.49 -10.09
CA GLN A 134 9.63 14.06 -11.10
C GLN A 134 8.73 15.13 -10.48
N THR A 135 8.10 15.93 -11.30
CA THR A 135 7.03 16.84 -10.89
C THR A 135 5.69 16.28 -11.34
N PHE A 136 4.70 16.36 -10.48
CA PHE A 136 3.32 15.96 -10.79
C PHE A 136 2.50 17.22 -11.10
N GLU A 137 2.00 17.30 -12.33
CA GLU A 137 1.11 18.37 -12.77
C GLU A 137 -0.33 18.02 -12.39
N HIS A 138 -0.96 18.90 -11.61
CA HIS A 138 -2.39 18.79 -11.37
C HIS A 138 -3.17 19.39 -12.55
N TYR A 139 -4.16 18.65 -13.07
CA TYR A 139 -4.83 19.00 -14.32
C TYR A 139 -5.94 20.06 -14.19
N ASN A 140 -6.26 20.53 -12.98
CA ASN A 140 -7.31 21.53 -12.75
C ASN A 140 -6.73 22.88 -12.33
N GLU A 141 -6.72 23.80 -13.28
CA GLU A 141 -6.29 25.20 -13.07
C GLU A 141 -7.19 25.99 -12.08
N ASP A 142 -8.40 25.50 -11.75
CA ASP A 142 -9.42 26.23 -11.02
C ASP A 142 -9.59 25.83 -9.54
N GLU A 143 -8.89 24.82 -9.05
CA GLU A 143 -9.02 24.38 -7.66
C GLU A 143 -7.67 24.46 -6.93
N GLU A 144 -7.61 25.22 -5.83
CA GLU A 144 -6.54 25.16 -4.82
C GLU A 144 -6.49 23.78 -4.11
N VAL A 145 -6.66 22.70 -4.85
CA VAL A 145 -6.64 21.35 -4.30
C VAL A 145 -5.18 20.90 -4.26
N ASN A 146 -4.77 20.38 -3.13
CA ASN A 146 -3.48 19.72 -2.97
C ASN A 146 -3.33 18.63 -4.04
N SER A 147 -2.32 18.76 -4.91
CA SER A 147 -2.10 17.91 -6.07
C SER A 147 -1.98 16.42 -5.77
N PHE A 148 -1.73 16.06 -4.50
CA PHE A 148 -1.60 14.65 -4.09
C PHE A 148 -2.86 14.06 -3.47
N LEU A 149 -3.95 14.83 -3.29
CA LEU A 149 -5.20 14.31 -2.71
C LEU A 149 -5.83 13.21 -3.56
N GLU A 150 -5.74 13.31 -4.89
CA GLU A 150 -6.22 12.26 -5.80
C GLU A 150 -5.47 10.95 -5.62
N ILE A 151 -4.15 11.03 -5.38
CA ILE A 151 -3.26 9.87 -5.31
C ILE A 151 -3.32 9.22 -3.92
N LEU A 152 -3.32 10.04 -2.87
CA LEU A 152 -3.12 9.61 -1.49
C LEU A 152 -4.41 9.62 -0.66
N GLY A 153 -5.50 10.22 -1.17
CA GLY A 153 -6.75 10.39 -0.46
C GLY A 153 -6.79 11.64 0.41
N PHE A 154 -7.97 11.93 0.99
CA PHE A 154 -8.25 13.20 1.69
C PHE A 154 -7.63 13.32 3.08
N ASP A 155 -7.16 12.23 3.67
CA ASP A 155 -6.73 12.18 5.08
C ASP A 155 -5.20 12.19 5.27
N TYR A 156 -4.42 12.47 4.23
CA TYR A 156 -2.97 12.53 4.37
C TYR A 156 -2.47 13.93 4.70
N THR A 157 -1.30 14.00 5.35
CA THR A 157 -0.56 15.26 5.59
C THR A 157 0.88 15.10 5.07
N PRO A 158 1.37 16.02 4.20
CA PRO A 158 2.75 15.96 3.73
C PRO A 158 3.77 16.10 4.88
N PRO A 159 4.93 15.44 4.78
CA PRO A 159 5.41 14.55 3.73
C PRO A 159 4.76 13.17 3.76
N ALA A 160 4.46 12.59 2.59
CA ALA A 160 4.06 11.21 2.51
C ALA A 160 5.21 10.35 1.94
N VAL A 161 5.46 9.19 2.56
CA VAL A 161 6.51 8.25 2.17
C VAL A 161 5.93 6.86 2.11
N ILE A 162 6.10 6.20 0.97
CA ILE A 162 5.55 4.87 0.71
C ILE A 162 6.68 3.91 0.41
N TYR A 163 6.77 2.85 1.17
CA TYR A 163 7.69 1.75 0.89
C TYR A 163 6.96 0.68 0.10
N LEU A 164 7.50 0.37 -1.08
CA LEU A 164 7.02 -0.66 -1.99
C LEU A 164 8.03 -1.78 -2.08
N LYS A 165 7.55 -3.02 -2.21
CA LYS A 165 8.34 -4.18 -2.59
C LYS A 165 7.58 -4.98 -3.63
N ASP A 166 8.19 -5.13 -4.81
CA ASP A 166 7.61 -5.84 -5.95
C ASP A 166 6.18 -5.34 -6.26
N GLY A 167 5.98 -4.02 -6.26
CA GLY A 167 4.70 -3.35 -6.48
C GLY A 167 3.74 -3.31 -5.29
N ASN A 168 4.02 -4.06 -4.20
CA ASN A 168 3.18 -4.06 -3.01
C ASN A 168 3.55 -2.93 -2.07
N GLN A 169 2.55 -2.20 -1.58
CA GLN A 169 2.73 -1.26 -0.50
C GLN A 169 2.90 -2.01 0.83
N LEU A 170 4.08 -1.90 1.42
CA LEU A 170 4.38 -2.50 2.73
C LEU A 170 4.22 -1.52 3.88
N ARG A 171 4.51 -0.24 3.63
CA ARG A 171 4.38 0.80 4.65
C ARG A 171 4.05 2.14 4.02
N PHE A 172 3.21 2.91 4.68
CA PHE A 172 2.87 4.28 4.38
C PHE A 172 3.13 5.14 5.61
N PHE A 173 3.85 6.24 5.43
CA PHE A 173 4.04 7.27 6.44
C PHE A 173 3.50 8.58 5.91
N ASP A 174 2.90 9.37 6.77
CA ASP A 174 2.54 10.75 6.54
C ASP A 174 2.81 11.58 7.81
N TYR A 175 2.45 12.85 7.82
CA TYR A 175 2.71 13.69 8.98
C TYR A 175 1.54 13.72 9.98
N THR A 176 0.58 12.83 9.86
CA THR A 176 -0.51 12.68 10.82
C THR A 176 -0.01 12.12 12.16
N GLU A 177 -0.76 12.37 13.24
CA GLU A 177 -0.37 11.90 14.56
C GLU A 177 -0.33 10.37 14.61
N GLY A 178 0.81 9.84 15.06
CA GLY A 178 1.04 8.40 15.16
C GLY A 178 1.53 7.71 13.89
N ASN A 179 1.60 8.41 12.74
CA ASN A 179 2.07 7.84 11.47
C ASN A 179 3.27 8.57 10.85
N LYS A 180 3.94 9.43 11.63
CA LYS A 180 5.10 10.19 11.17
C LYS A 180 6.24 9.28 10.75
N PHE A 181 6.97 9.73 9.72
CA PHE A 181 8.18 9.04 9.27
C PHE A 181 9.17 8.84 10.43
N SER A 182 9.70 7.64 10.55
CA SER A 182 10.64 7.26 11.61
C SER A 182 11.82 6.47 11.04
N GLU A 183 13.03 7.03 11.15
CA GLU A 183 14.27 6.33 10.76
C GLU A 183 14.40 4.98 11.46
N LYS A 184 14.03 4.91 12.76
CA LYS A 184 14.09 3.68 13.55
C LYS A 184 13.15 2.60 13.03
N GLU A 185 11.94 3.00 12.63
CA GLU A 185 10.96 2.07 12.05
C GLU A 185 11.42 1.58 10.69
N MET A 186 11.91 2.48 9.83
CA MET A 186 12.45 2.10 8.52
C MET A 186 13.63 1.15 8.64
N LYS A 187 14.59 1.39 9.54
CA LYS A 187 15.68 0.45 9.80
C LYS A 187 15.17 -0.93 10.17
N ARG A 188 14.21 -1.00 11.08
CA ARG A 188 13.62 -2.28 11.50
C ARG A 188 12.97 -3.04 10.35
N ILE A 189 12.30 -2.33 9.42
CA ILE A 189 11.68 -2.96 8.25
C ILE A 189 12.72 -3.63 7.34
N PHE A 190 13.91 -3.04 7.20
CA PHE A 190 14.99 -3.59 6.37
C PHE A 190 15.84 -4.64 7.09
N GLU A 191 15.91 -4.63 8.40
CA GLU A 191 16.64 -5.62 9.21
C GLU A 191 15.88 -6.94 9.37
N ILE A 192 14.57 -6.96 9.17
CA ILE A 192 13.73 -8.17 9.16
C ILE A 192 13.77 -8.77 7.76
N LYS A 193 14.88 -9.47 7.45
CA LYS A 193 15.02 -10.31 6.24
C LYS A 193 14.72 -11.76 6.55
#